data_5c63c7cfd2978c548f8e9d73921306ab
#
_entry.id   5c63c7cfd2978c548f8e9d73921306ab
#
_cell.length_a   1.000
_cell.length_b   1.000
_cell.length_c   1.000
_cell.angle_alpha   90.00
_cell.angle_beta   90.00
_cell.angle_gamma   90.00
#
_symmetry.space_group_name_H-M   'P 1'
#
loop_
_entity.id
_entity.type
_entity.pdbx_description
1 polymer ?
#
loop_
_entity_poly.entity_id
_entity_poly.type
_entity_poly.pdbx_seq_one_letter_code
_entity_poly.pdbx_strand_id
1 'polypeptide(L)'
;MKKLISTLTLILSLLFIQSQSMSAETPKLLKTDWTFKGLFGTYDRASLQRGYQVYTEVCAACHSIQYLSYRNLAEQGGPEFTEDEAKAIAANFEVLDGPNSEGEMFTRPAKLSDKFVMPYENIEAAKS
;
A
#
# COMPACT_ATOMS: atom_id res chain seq x y z
N MET A 1 -63.39 0.06 -21.33
CA MET A 1 -62.32 0.01 -22.35
C MET A 1 -61.23 1.06 -22.12
N LYS A 2 -61.58 2.37 -22.03
CA LYS A 2 -60.53 3.44 -21.84
C LYS A 2 -59.61 3.26 -20.61
N LYS A 3 -60.14 2.82 -19.46
CA LYS A 3 -59.33 2.58 -18.25
C LYS A 3 -58.37 1.38 -18.42
N LEU A 4 -58.78 0.35 -19.14
CA LEU A 4 -57.95 -0.83 -19.41
C LEU A 4 -56.77 -0.50 -20.35
N ILE A 5 -56.99 0.34 -21.31
CA ILE A 5 -55.98 0.82 -22.28
C ILE A 5 -54.96 1.70 -21.51
N SER A 6 -55.44 2.59 -20.62
CA SER A 6 -54.57 3.47 -19.83
C SER A 6 -53.68 2.71 -18.86
N THR A 7 -54.17 1.64 -18.22
CA THR A 7 -53.36 0.79 -17.34
C THR A 7 -52.34 -0.04 -18.12
N LEU A 8 -52.71 -0.53 -19.29
CA LEU A 8 -51.81 -1.29 -20.15
C LEU A 8 -50.67 -0.45 -20.68
N THR A 9 -50.92 0.82 -21.08
CA THR A 9 -49.87 1.73 -21.50
C THR A 9 -48.96 2.12 -20.35
N LEU A 10 -49.47 2.28 -19.13
CA LEU A 10 -48.62 2.58 -17.97
C LEU A 10 -47.70 1.40 -17.61
N ILE A 11 -48.17 0.17 -17.70
CA ILE A 11 -47.36 -1.03 -17.46
C ILE A 11 -46.32 -1.20 -18.56
N LEU A 12 -46.64 -0.92 -19.81
CA LEU A 12 -45.73 -1.02 -20.92
C LEU A 12 -44.60 0.03 -20.83
N SER A 13 -44.92 1.24 -20.36
CA SER A 13 -43.90 2.30 -20.18
C SER A 13 -42.94 1.98 -19.02
N LEU A 14 -43.37 1.32 -17.97
CA LEU A 14 -42.54 0.85 -16.85
C LEU A 14 -41.56 -0.26 -17.27
N LEU A 15 -41.94 -1.10 -18.23
CA LEU A 15 -41.07 -2.15 -18.76
C LEU A 15 -39.92 -1.60 -19.65
N PHE A 16 -40.06 -0.39 -20.18
CA PHE A 16 -39.00 0.26 -20.98
C PHE A 16 -37.97 1.04 -20.18
N ILE A 17 -38.13 1.21 -18.85
CA ILE A 17 -37.10 1.76 -17.97
C ILE A 17 -36.14 0.63 -17.59
N GLN A 18 -35.55 -0.02 -18.57
CA GLN A 18 -34.36 -0.82 -18.33
C GLN A 18 -33.21 0.15 -18.13
N SER A 19 -32.80 0.32 -16.87
CA SER A 19 -31.56 0.97 -16.53
C SER A 19 -30.45 0.27 -17.31
N GLN A 20 -29.91 0.94 -18.30
CA GLN A 20 -28.67 0.52 -18.93
C GLN A 20 -27.60 0.64 -17.84
N SER A 21 -27.33 -0.47 -17.16
CA SER A 21 -26.13 -0.59 -16.35
C SER A 21 -24.96 -0.38 -17.29
N MET A 22 -24.40 0.83 -17.30
CA MET A 22 -23.10 1.07 -17.92
C MET A 22 -22.11 0.18 -17.18
N SER A 23 -21.86 -1.00 -17.74
CA SER A 23 -20.74 -1.84 -17.31
C SER A 23 -19.50 -1.00 -17.57
N ALA A 24 -18.85 -0.54 -16.49
CA ALA A 24 -17.54 0.12 -16.60
C ALA A 24 -16.62 -0.88 -17.30
N GLU A 25 -16.08 -0.49 -18.44
CA GLU A 25 -15.13 -1.29 -19.19
C GLU A 25 -13.94 -1.60 -18.27
N THR A 26 -13.73 -2.88 -17.97
CA THR A 26 -12.63 -3.30 -17.10
C THR A 26 -11.30 -2.92 -17.76
N PRO A 27 -10.46 -2.11 -17.11
CA PRO A 27 -9.21 -1.69 -17.71
C PRO A 27 -8.34 -2.91 -18.01
N LYS A 28 -7.79 -2.94 -19.23
CA LYS A 28 -6.90 -4.01 -19.66
C LYS A 28 -5.61 -3.95 -18.84
N LEU A 29 -5.40 -4.93 -17.97
CA LEU A 29 -4.20 -5.02 -17.16
C LEU A 29 -2.96 -5.25 -18.03
N LEU A 30 -1.89 -4.53 -17.74
CA LEU A 30 -0.58 -4.75 -18.33
C LEU A 30 -0.08 -6.16 -17.97
N LYS A 31 0.29 -6.93 -18.99
CA LYS A 31 1.00 -8.21 -18.80
C LYS A 31 2.48 -7.91 -18.70
N THR A 32 3.05 -8.10 -17.53
CA THR A 32 4.48 -7.93 -17.29
C THR A 32 5.13 -9.28 -17.05
N ASP A 33 6.27 -9.50 -17.68
CA ASP A 33 7.10 -10.68 -17.41
C ASP A 33 8.02 -10.39 -16.23
N TRP A 34 7.52 -10.77 -15.05
CA TRP A 34 8.27 -10.62 -13.81
C TRP A 34 9.35 -11.68 -13.67
N THR A 35 10.55 -11.29 -13.28
CA THR A 35 11.70 -12.20 -13.09
C THR A 35 11.45 -13.23 -11.98
N PHE A 36 10.60 -12.93 -11.03
CA PHE A 36 10.23 -13.80 -9.90
C PHE A 36 9.11 -14.80 -10.23
N LYS A 37 8.61 -14.84 -11.49
CA LYS A 37 7.61 -15.84 -11.91
C LYS A 37 8.23 -17.22 -12.05
N GLY A 38 7.44 -18.23 -11.68
CA GLY A 38 7.79 -19.64 -11.85
C GLY A 38 8.59 -20.23 -10.68
N LEU A 39 8.89 -21.51 -10.79
CA LEU A 39 9.50 -22.30 -9.71
C LEU A 39 10.93 -21.84 -9.34
N PHE A 40 11.65 -21.25 -10.27
CA PHE A 40 13.02 -20.75 -10.11
C PHE A 40 13.13 -19.24 -10.27
N GLY A 41 12.00 -18.55 -10.15
CA GLY A 41 11.97 -17.10 -10.25
C GLY A 41 12.68 -16.43 -9.07
N THR A 42 13.44 -15.38 -9.35
CA THR A 42 14.15 -14.59 -8.35
C THR A 42 13.84 -13.11 -8.51
N TYR A 43 13.88 -12.37 -7.42
CA TYR A 43 13.75 -10.93 -7.48
C TYR A 43 15.03 -10.29 -8.01
N ASP A 44 14.88 -9.33 -8.89
CA ASP A 44 15.98 -8.47 -9.31
C ASP A 44 16.29 -7.43 -8.24
N ARG A 45 17.49 -7.48 -7.67
CA ARG A 45 17.93 -6.62 -6.58
C ARG A 45 17.84 -5.12 -6.95
N ALA A 46 18.32 -4.75 -8.12
CA ALA A 46 18.29 -3.36 -8.56
C ALA A 46 16.86 -2.84 -8.73
N SER A 47 15.93 -3.69 -9.17
CA SER A 47 14.52 -3.35 -9.24
C SER A 47 13.91 -3.18 -7.86
N LEU A 48 14.29 -4.01 -6.88
CA LEU A 48 13.82 -3.87 -5.50
C LEU A 48 14.34 -2.59 -4.85
N GLN A 49 15.59 -2.20 -5.09
CA GLN A 49 16.15 -0.94 -4.60
C GLN A 49 15.42 0.28 -5.18
N ARG A 50 15.15 0.29 -6.49
CA ARG A 50 14.32 1.33 -7.12
C ARG A 50 12.88 1.31 -6.61
N GLY A 51 12.32 0.13 -6.36
CA GLY A 51 10.99 -0.02 -5.76
C GLY A 51 10.93 0.54 -4.35
N TYR A 52 11.98 0.32 -3.56
CA TYR A 52 12.11 0.91 -2.23
C TYR A 52 12.19 2.45 -2.30
N GLN A 53 12.94 2.99 -3.26
CA GLN A 53 12.97 4.43 -3.49
C GLN A 53 11.59 4.99 -3.81
N VAL A 54 10.85 4.37 -4.73
CA VAL A 54 9.47 4.79 -5.05
C VAL A 54 8.57 4.68 -3.82
N TYR A 55 8.73 3.61 -3.02
CA TYR A 55 7.97 3.49 -1.79
C TYR A 55 8.21 4.67 -0.85
N THR A 56 9.46 5.00 -0.55
CA THR A 56 9.80 6.08 0.39
C THR A 56 9.41 7.46 -0.10
N GLU A 57 9.56 7.72 -1.40
CA GLU A 57 9.28 9.05 -1.97
C GLU A 57 7.79 9.30 -2.26
N VAL A 58 7.02 8.24 -2.50
CA VAL A 58 5.62 8.36 -2.96
C VAL A 58 4.64 7.63 -2.04
N CYS A 59 4.84 6.34 -1.82
CA CYS A 59 3.82 5.50 -1.17
C CYS A 59 3.81 5.65 0.35
N ALA A 60 4.97 5.88 0.98
CA ALA A 60 5.11 5.93 2.43
C ALA A 60 4.36 7.08 3.08
N ALA A 61 4.01 8.12 2.31
CA ALA A 61 3.17 9.22 2.80
C ALA A 61 1.77 8.78 3.23
N CYS A 62 1.27 7.66 2.69
CA CYS A 62 -0.06 7.14 2.97
C CYS A 62 -0.05 5.65 3.39
N HIS A 63 0.96 4.87 2.98
CA HIS A 63 1.02 3.43 3.22
C HIS A 63 2.18 3.04 4.12
N SER A 64 1.88 2.27 5.17
CA SER A 64 2.89 1.70 6.05
C SER A 64 3.24 0.26 5.67
N ILE A 65 4.49 -0.15 5.90
CA ILE A 65 4.95 -1.54 5.82
C ILE A 65 5.30 -2.01 7.24
N GLN A 66 4.32 -2.02 8.12
CA GLN A 66 4.48 -2.23 9.57
C GLN A 66 5.10 -3.58 9.98
N TYR A 67 5.13 -4.57 9.08
CA TYR A 67 5.70 -5.89 9.38
C TYR A 67 7.19 -5.99 9.09
N LEU A 68 7.75 -5.05 8.33
CA LEU A 68 9.17 -5.00 8.03
C LEU A 68 9.91 -4.12 9.02
N SER A 69 11.17 -4.48 9.28
CA SER A 69 12.15 -3.67 10.01
C SER A 69 13.21 -3.19 9.03
N TYR A 70 13.94 -2.13 9.38
CA TYR A 70 15.00 -1.59 8.52
C TYR A 70 16.09 -2.62 8.20
N ARG A 71 16.38 -3.59 9.09
CA ARG A 71 17.30 -4.69 8.82
C ARG A 71 16.93 -5.53 7.61
N ASN A 72 15.62 -5.68 7.31
CA ASN A 72 15.16 -6.47 6.17
C ASN A 72 15.61 -5.87 4.84
N LEU A 73 16.02 -4.60 4.81
CA LEU A 73 16.62 -3.97 3.62
C LEU A 73 17.98 -4.58 3.25
N ALA A 74 18.71 -5.12 4.23
CA ALA A 74 20.02 -5.76 4.03
C ALA A 74 19.94 -7.30 3.89
N GLU A 75 18.77 -7.89 4.12
CA GLU A 75 18.60 -9.35 4.08
C GLU A 75 18.60 -9.88 2.64
N GLN A 76 19.06 -11.13 2.51
CA GLN A 76 19.08 -11.84 1.24
C GLN A 76 17.65 -12.03 0.69
N GLY A 77 17.48 -11.84 -0.61
CA GLY A 77 16.18 -11.93 -1.28
C GLY A 77 15.35 -10.65 -1.21
N GLY A 78 15.83 -9.66 -0.48
CA GLY A 78 15.30 -8.29 -0.45
C GLY A 78 16.08 -7.34 -1.37
N PRO A 79 16.05 -6.03 -1.10
CA PRO A 79 16.85 -5.05 -1.82
C PRO A 79 18.36 -5.25 -1.66
N GLU A 80 18.79 -5.99 -0.64
CA GLU A 80 20.18 -6.33 -0.34
C GLU A 80 21.12 -5.11 -0.31
N PHE A 81 20.69 -4.04 0.33
CA PHE A 81 21.58 -2.94 0.69
C PHE A 81 22.67 -3.49 1.64
N THR A 82 23.80 -2.84 1.68
CA THR A 82 24.78 -3.12 2.73
C THR A 82 24.20 -2.77 4.10
N GLU A 83 24.71 -3.38 5.16
CA GLU A 83 24.26 -3.09 6.52
C GLU A 83 24.42 -1.60 6.87
N ASP A 84 25.52 -0.97 6.41
CA ASP A 84 25.78 0.44 6.66
C ASP A 84 24.83 1.35 5.88
N GLU A 85 24.47 0.99 4.64
CA GLU A 85 23.43 1.70 3.89
C GLU A 85 22.06 1.56 4.57
N ALA A 86 21.71 0.37 5.04
CA ALA A 86 20.44 0.14 5.75
C ALA A 86 20.40 0.92 7.09
N LYS A 87 21.53 1.05 7.81
CA LYS A 87 21.65 1.91 9.00
C LYS A 87 21.48 3.39 8.64
N ALA A 88 22.12 3.83 7.57
CA ALA A 88 22.00 5.21 7.12
C ALA A 88 20.57 5.55 6.69
N ILE A 89 19.90 4.62 6.00
CA ILE A 89 18.49 4.75 5.65
C ILE A 89 17.63 4.85 6.92
N ALA A 90 17.81 3.95 7.88
CA ALA A 90 17.05 3.96 9.14
C ALA A 90 17.22 5.30 9.88
N ALA A 91 18.43 5.80 9.96
CA ALA A 91 18.75 7.03 10.69
C ALA A 91 18.07 8.31 10.13
N ASN A 92 17.51 8.26 8.92
CA ASN A 92 16.73 9.37 8.37
C ASN A 92 15.30 9.45 8.96
N PHE A 93 14.88 8.48 9.75
CA PHE A 93 13.56 8.41 10.35
C PHE A 93 13.65 8.52 11.87
N GLU A 94 12.66 9.15 12.47
CA GLU A 94 12.55 9.25 13.92
C GLU A 94 11.51 8.25 14.45
N VAL A 95 11.83 7.63 15.56
CA VAL A 95 10.94 6.72 16.28
C VAL A 95 10.79 7.16 17.73
N LEU A 96 9.60 6.97 18.26
CA LEU A 96 9.33 7.17 19.68
C LEU A 96 9.93 5.99 20.47
N ASP A 97 10.70 6.30 21.50
CA ASP A 97 11.34 5.32 22.38
C ASP A 97 11.17 5.74 23.82
N GLY A 98 11.45 4.85 24.76
CA GLY A 98 11.34 5.09 26.19
C GLY A 98 10.43 4.08 26.90
N PRO A 99 10.09 4.35 28.16
CA PRO A 99 10.46 5.54 28.92
C PRO A 99 11.95 5.58 29.31
N ASN A 100 12.51 6.78 29.45
CA ASN A 100 13.83 6.99 30.02
C ASN A 100 13.83 6.76 31.54
N SER A 101 14.94 7.00 32.22
CA SER A 101 15.05 6.84 33.70
C SER A 101 14.12 7.77 34.48
N GLU A 102 13.60 8.82 33.86
CA GLU A 102 12.68 9.79 34.46
C GLU A 102 11.22 9.49 34.11
N GLY A 103 10.97 8.42 33.34
CA GLY A 103 9.62 8.00 32.91
C GLY A 103 9.08 8.73 31.67
N GLU A 104 9.94 9.45 30.97
CA GLU A 104 9.55 10.25 29.81
C GLU A 104 9.80 9.50 28.49
N MET A 105 8.90 9.67 27.54
CA MET A 105 9.07 9.23 26.16
C MET A 105 9.92 10.24 25.39
N PHE A 106 10.80 9.75 24.53
CA PHE A 106 11.68 10.58 23.70
C PHE A 106 11.75 10.08 22.27
N THR A 107 12.12 10.94 21.35
CA THR A 107 12.37 10.56 19.96
C THR A 107 13.87 10.32 19.74
N ARG A 108 14.17 9.36 18.87
CA ARG A 108 15.54 9.08 18.42
C ARG A 108 15.55 8.64 16.96
N PRO A 109 16.70 8.73 16.28
CA PRO A 109 16.88 8.09 14.98
C PRO A 109 16.59 6.59 15.06
N ALA A 110 15.91 6.07 14.03
CA ALA A 110 15.63 4.64 13.94
C ALA A 110 16.91 3.83 13.75
N LYS A 111 16.85 2.57 14.23
CA LYS A 111 17.91 1.56 14.14
C LYS A 111 17.42 0.42 13.24
N LEU A 112 18.32 -0.49 12.88
CA LEU A 112 18.00 -1.66 12.06
C LEU A 112 16.89 -2.54 12.65
N SER A 113 16.76 -2.60 13.99
CA SER A 113 15.72 -3.36 14.68
C SER A 113 14.34 -2.72 14.63
N ASP A 114 14.27 -1.42 14.38
CA ASP A 114 13.01 -0.70 14.40
C ASP A 114 12.17 -1.03 13.15
N LYS A 115 10.85 -0.97 13.33
CA LYS A 115 9.90 -1.10 12.23
C LYS A 115 9.91 0.14 11.36
N PHE A 116 9.50 -0.01 10.11
CA PHE A 116 9.23 1.14 9.26
C PHE A 116 8.24 2.08 9.94
N VAL A 117 8.55 3.36 9.91
CA VAL A 117 7.69 4.41 10.50
C VAL A 117 6.37 4.45 9.75
N MET A 118 5.29 4.52 10.51
CA MET A 118 3.95 4.68 9.96
C MET A 118 3.65 6.16 9.68
N PRO A 119 2.92 6.47 8.59
CA PRO A 119 2.54 7.86 8.28
C PRO A 119 1.51 8.45 9.25
N TYR A 120 0.87 7.62 10.06
CA TYR A 120 -0.13 8.01 11.04
C TYR A 120 0.28 7.52 12.43
N GLU A 121 -0.01 8.30 13.47
CA GLU A 121 0.33 7.98 14.86
C GLU A 121 -0.32 6.68 15.36
N ASN A 122 -1.50 6.38 14.84
CA ASN A 122 -2.25 5.19 15.22
C ASN A 122 -3.27 4.81 14.13
N ILE A 123 -3.90 3.64 14.29
CA ILE A 123 -4.88 3.10 13.32
C ILE A 123 -6.13 3.99 13.21
N GLU A 124 -6.54 4.65 14.27
CA GLU A 124 -7.73 5.51 14.26
C GLU A 124 -7.46 6.78 13.43
N ALA A 125 -6.26 7.36 13.57
CA ALA A 125 -5.83 8.48 12.73
C ALA A 125 -5.72 8.09 11.25
N ALA A 126 -5.38 6.84 10.95
CA ALA A 126 -5.31 6.34 9.58
C ALA A 126 -6.68 6.12 8.92
N LYS A 127 -7.78 6.07 9.71
CA LYS A 127 -9.16 5.87 9.22
C LYS A 127 -9.92 7.19 9.03
N SER A 128 -9.42 8.29 9.57
CA SER A 128 -10.05 9.61 9.51
C SER A 128 -9.69 10.35 8.22
#